data_c4c365acbff2fbc59c5da431bd847862
#
_entry.id   c4c365acbff2fbc59c5da431bd847862
#
_cell.length_a   1.000
_cell.length_b   1.000
_cell.length_c   1.000
_cell.angle_alpha   90.00
_cell.angle_beta   90.00
_cell.angle_gamma   90.00
#
_symmetry.space_group_name_H-M   'P 1'
#
loop_
_entity.id
_entity.type
_entity.pdbx_description
1 polymer ?
#
loop_
_entity_poly.entity_id
_entity_poly.type
_entity_poly.pdbx_seq_one_letter_code
_entity_poly.pdbx_strand_id
1 'polypeptide(L)'
;IDSAPDFGAAADKMRTDRGMPSLPAERYRPMAGAGARGMLGEAFGMTPEHPDYEALREEFFVNYETRMTHLTTVFDGVGHLIVQLLQRQLMWGVVTNKSARFTEPLTFAMPLFATAGAGVSGESTPHAKPHPAPLLEAASRLGLNPDRCIYVGDDHRDIVAGLAAGMGTVAATYGYLGDRADPLQWGAHAVINSPLDLLQLLEKA
;
A
#
# COMPACT_ATOMS: atom_id res chain seq x y z
N ILE A 1 2.85 3.49 4.75
CA ILE A 1 4.28 3.17 4.97
C ILE A 1 5.02 3.06 3.65
N ASP A 2 6.29 3.45 3.66
CA ASP A 2 7.20 3.30 2.53
C ASP A 2 7.95 1.97 2.63
N SER A 3 7.43 0.93 2.01
CA SER A 3 8.06 -0.40 1.96
C SER A 3 8.82 -0.67 0.66
N ALA A 4 8.84 0.28 -0.29
CA ALA A 4 9.53 0.14 -1.56
C ALA A 4 11.04 -0.14 -1.43
N PRO A 5 11.78 0.48 -0.47
CA PRO A 5 13.20 0.20 -0.32
C PRO A 5 13.50 -1.28 0.00
N ASP A 6 12.72 -1.91 0.89
CA ASP A 6 12.90 -3.33 1.21
C ASP A 6 12.44 -4.24 0.07
N PHE A 7 11.36 -3.87 -0.65
CA PHE A 7 10.94 -4.58 -1.85
C PHE A 7 12.02 -4.56 -2.93
N GLY A 8 12.52 -3.38 -3.26
CA GLY A 8 13.56 -3.22 -4.28
C GLY A 8 14.84 -3.99 -3.92
N ALA A 9 15.27 -3.88 -2.67
CA ALA A 9 16.47 -4.56 -2.22
C ALA A 9 16.32 -6.09 -2.17
N ALA A 10 15.12 -6.63 -1.95
CA ALA A 10 14.87 -8.07 -2.06
C ALA A 10 15.01 -8.55 -3.51
N ALA A 11 14.47 -7.81 -4.47
CA ALA A 11 14.60 -8.13 -5.90
C ALA A 11 16.04 -7.93 -6.41
N ASP A 12 16.71 -6.88 -5.98
CA ASP A 12 18.10 -6.61 -6.38
C ASP A 12 19.09 -7.64 -5.84
N LYS A 13 18.83 -8.15 -4.62
CA LYS A 13 19.57 -9.29 -4.08
C LYS A 13 19.51 -10.50 -5.03
N MET A 14 18.34 -10.84 -5.56
CA MET A 14 18.18 -11.95 -6.49
C MET A 14 19.00 -11.76 -7.78
N ARG A 15 19.15 -10.51 -8.24
CA ARG A 15 20.05 -10.17 -9.38
C ARG A 15 21.50 -10.41 -9.02
N THR A 16 21.96 -9.83 -7.92
CA THR A 16 23.36 -9.92 -7.49
C THR A 16 23.77 -11.34 -7.15
N ASP A 17 22.91 -12.13 -6.55
CA ASP A 17 23.14 -13.56 -6.31
C ASP A 17 23.34 -14.37 -7.62
N ARG A 18 22.83 -13.85 -8.74
CA ARG A 18 22.99 -14.43 -10.09
C ARG A 18 24.13 -13.77 -10.89
N GLY A 19 24.96 -12.95 -10.25
CA GLY A 19 26.07 -12.25 -10.90
C GLY A 19 25.63 -11.13 -11.86
N MET A 20 24.36 -10.72 -11.81
CA MET A 20 23.88 -9.59 -12.59
C MET A 20 24.19 -8.27 -11.88
N PRO A 21 24.41 -7.16 -12.62
CA PRO A 21 24.61 -5.85 -12.03
C PRO A 21 23.42 -5.41 -11.18
N SER A 22 23.69 -4.78 -10.04
CA SER A 22 22.66 -4.11 -9.23
C SER A 22 21.97 -3.00 -10.02
N LEU A 23 20.70 -2.77 -9.73
CA LEU A 23 19.93 -1.65 -10.27
C LEU A 23 19.71 -0.59 -9.19
N PRO A 24 19.65 0.69 -9.55
CA PRO A 24 19.33 1.75 -8.60
C PRO A 24 17.92 1.60 -8.03
N ALA A 25 17.76 1.96 -6.74
CA ALA A 25 16.49 1.80 -6.01
C ALA A 25 15.31 2.54 -6.67
N GLU A 26 15.60 3.64 -7.35
CA GLU A 26 14.63 4.47 -8.08
C GLU A 26 13.91 3.72 -9.19
N ARG A 27 14.52 2.67 -9.74
CA ARG A 27 13.90 1.81 -10.75
C ARG A 27 12.84 0.89 -10.16
N TYR A 28 13.05 0.42 -8.93
CA TYR A 28 12.12 -0.48 -8.24
C TYR A 28 10.94 0.27 -7.63
N ARG A 29 11.16 1.50 -7.16
CA ARG A 29 10.17 2.26 -6.39
C ARG A 29 8.80 2.40 -7.08
N PRO A 30 8.68 2.79 -8.35
CA PRO A 30 7.40 2.90 -9.04
C PRO A 30 6.67 1.56 -9.17
N MET A 31 7.43 0.45 -9.13
CA MET A 31 6.89 -0.90 -9.26
C MET A 31 6.34 -1.48 -7.95
N ALA A 32 6.54 -0.82 -6.82
CA ALA A 32 6.16 -1.34 -5.50
C ALA A 32 4.65 -1.62 -5.39
N GLY A 33 3.81 -0.77 -5.98
CA GLY A 33 2.35 -0.97 -6.03
C GLY A 33 1.90 -2.22 -6.79
N ALA A 34 2.74 -2.72 -7.71
CA ALA A 34 2.49 -3.96 -8.46
C ALA A 34 3.01 -5.23 -7.75
N GLY A 35 3.64 -5.09 -6.56
CA GLY A 35 4.14 -6.22 -5.77
C GLY A 35 5.21 -7.04 -6.47
N ALA A 36 5.22 -8.37 -6.25
CA ALA A 36 6.22 -9.26 -6.86
C ALA A 36 6.26 -9.17 -8.38
N ARG A 37 5.10 -8.99 -9.03
CA ARG A 37 5.04 -8.85 -10.50
C ARG A 37 5.86 -7.63 -10.95
N GLY A 38 5.70 -6.51 -10.30
CA GLY A 38 6.47 -5.31 -10.64
C GLY A 38 7.95 -5.47 -10.34
N MET A 39 8.29 -6.04 -9.20
CA MET A 39 9.68 -6.27 -8.79
C MET A 39 10.42 -7.23 -9.72
N LEU A 40 9.81 -8.36 -10.07
CA LEU A 40 10.41 -9.35 -10.99
C LEU A 40 10.43 -8.84 -12.44
N GLY A 41 9.43 -8.05 -12.83
CA GLY A 41 9.42 -7.35 -14.11
C GLY A 41 10.62 -6.41 -14.24
N GLU A 42 10.87 -5.60 -13.23
CA GLU A 42 12.01 -4.66 -13.22
C GLU A 42 13.36 -5.38 -13.10
N ALA A 43 13.43 -6.39 -12.22
CA ALA A 43 14.67 -7.11 -11.99
C ALA A 43 15.11 -7.98 -13.17
N PHE A 44 14.18 -8.64 -13.86
CA PHE A 44 14.48 -9.70 -14.83
C PHE A 44 13.75 -9.57 -16.16
N GLY A 45 12.90 -8.55 -16.35
CA GLY A 45 12.01 -8.46 -17.51
C GLY A 45 10.94 -9.57 -17.53
N MET A 46 10.65 -10.15 -16.37
CA MET A 46 9.83 -11.35 -16.25
C MET A 46 8.34 -11.03 -16.13
N THR A 47 7.51 -11.78 -16.80
CA THR A 47 6.05 -11.69 -16.71
C THR A 47 5.47 -12.94 -16.03
N PRO A 48 4.23 -12.88 -15.51
CA PRO A 48 3.60 -14.04 -14.85
C PRO A 48 3.47 -15.30 -15.72
N GLU A 49 3.53 -15.15 -17.04
CA GLU A 49 3.43 -16.26 -18.02
C GLU A 49 4.75 -17.04 -18.15
N HIS A 50 5.86 -16.53 -17.60
CA HIS A 50 7.15 -17.22 -17.67
C HIS A 50 7.12 -18.50 -16.83
N PRO A 51 7.67 -19.63 -17.35
CA PRO A 51 7.63 -20.93 -16.64
C PRO A 51 8.21 -20.90 -15.23
N ASP A 52 9.26 -20.11 -15.01
CA ASP A 52 9.94 -20.01 -13.72
C ASP A 52 9.35 -18.90 -12.80
N TYR A 53 8.29 -18.22 -13.23
CA TYR A 53 7.75 -17.06 -12.50
C TYR A 53 7.36 -17.41 -11.07
N GLU A 54 6.65 -18.49 -10.84
CA GLU A 54 6.20 -18.88 -9.50
C GLU A 54 7.37 -19.20 -8.56
N ALA A 55 8.40 -19.88 -9.07
CA ALA A 55 9.60 -20.18 -8.30
C ALA A 55 10.36 -18.91 -7.90
N LEU A 56 10.53 -17.97 -8.83
CA LEU A 56 11.19 -16.69 -8.57
C LEU A 56 10.33 -15.77 -7.71
N ARG A 57 9.01 -15.83 -7.83
CA ARG A 57 8.10 -15.12 -6.95
C ARG A 57 8.26 -15.57 -5.49
N GLU A 58 8.32 -16.88 -5.26
CA GLU A 58 8.53 -17.39 -3.90
C GLU A 58 9.93 -17.05 -3.37
N GLU A 59 10.97 -17.14 -4.19
CA GLU A 59 12.32 -16.69 -3.82
C GLU A 59 12.33 -15.20 -3.43
N PHE A 60 11.65 -14.36 -4.21
CA PHE A 60 11.47 -12.95 -3.90
C PHE A 60 10.78 -12.76 -2.54
N PHE A 61 9.72 -13.50 -2.28
CA PHE A 61 8.99 -13.42 -1.02
C PHE A 61 9.84 -13.83 0.18
N VAL A 62 10.61 -14.91 0.06
CA VAL A 62 11.56 -15.33 1.11
C VAL A 62 12.61 -14.24 1.36
N ASN A 63 13.19 -13.67 0.31
CA ASN A 63 14.13 -12.57 0.46
C ASN A 63 13.50 -11.33 1.09
N TYR A 64 12.24 -11.02 0.75
CA TYR A 64 11.54 -9.88 1.35
C TYR A 64 11.21 -10.11 2.83
N GLU A 65 10.76 -11.30 3.22
CA GLU A 65 10.48 -11.65 4.62
C GLU A 65 11.66 -11.40 5.54
N THR A 66 12.87 -11.73 5.11
CA THR A 66 14.07 -11.56 5.92
C THR A 66 14.46 -10.11 6.16
N ARG A 67 13.85 -9.15 5.45
CA ARG A 67 14.28 -7.76 5.48
C ARG A 67 13.17 -6.72 5.52
N MET A 68 11.91 -7.11 5.48
CA MET A 68 10.76 -6.21 5.27
C MET A 68 10.59 -5.07 6.28
N THR A 69 11.38 -5.06 7.36
CA THR A 69 11.41 -4.00 8.38
C THR A 69 12.75 -3.28 8.47
N HIS A 70 13.71 -3.56 7.58
CA HIS A 70 15.05 -2.98 7.66
C HIS A 70 15.10 -1.53 7.16
N LEU A 71 14.42 -1.25 6.04
CA LEU A 71 14.38 0.05 5.39
C LEU A 71 12.97 0.60 5.29
N THR A 72 11.96 -0.20 5.63
CA THR A 72 10.56 0.23 5.64
C THR A 72 10.36 1.29 6.72
N THR A 73 9.78 2.42 6.32
CA THR A 73 9.53 3.57 7.19
C THR A 73 8.08 4.03 7.09
N VAL A 74 7.68 4.90 7.97
CA VAL A 74 6.42 5.65 7.87
C VAL A 74 6.66 6.86 6.97
N PHE A 75 5.75 7.14 6.03
CA PHE A 75 5.82 8.38 5.27
C PHE A 75 5.79 9.61 6.20
N ASP A 76 6.53 10.64 5.85
CA ASP A 76 6.58 11.88 6.62
C ASP A 76 5.17 12.45 6.84
N GLY A 77 4.88 12.84 8.07
CA GLY A 77 3.59 13.39 8.47
C GLY A 77 2.52 12.36 8.85
N VAL A 78 2.63 11.07 8.46
CA VAL A 78 1.60 10.06 8.79
C VAL A 78 1.48 9.85 10.30
N GLY A 79 2.60 9.76 11.02
CA GLY A 79 2.56 9.62 12.48
C GLY A 79 1.83 10.78 13.14
N HIS A 80 2.09 12.01 12.69
CA HIS A 80 1.38 13.21 13.17
C HIS A 80 -0.11 13.16 12.81
N LEU A 81 -0.44 12.79 11.58
CA LEU A 81 -1.84 12.61 11.16
C LEU A 81 -2.59 11.66 12.09
N ILE A 82 -2.03 10.48 12.38
CA ILE A 82 -2.68 9.50 13.28
C ILE A 82 -2.92 10.09 14.68
N VAL A 83 -1.94 10.80 15.24
CA VAL A 83 -2.13 11.49 16.53
C VAL A 83 -3.30 12.46 16.46
N GLN A 84 -3.40 13.27 15.39
CA GLN A 84 -4.50 14.22 15.21
C GLN A 84 -5.86 13.53 15.04
N LEU A 85 -5.92 12.41 14.33
CA LEU A 85 -7.16 11.61 14.20
C LEU A 85 -7.62 11.09 15.58
N LEU A 86 -6.70 10.54 16.37
CA LEU A 86 -7.00 10.03 17.70
C LEU A 86 -7.47 11.14 18.66
N GLN A 87 -6.83 12.31 18.64
CA GLN A 87 -7.27 13.48 19.43
C GLN A 87 -8.69 13.95 19.07
N ARG A 88 -9.08 13.80 17.81
CA ARG A 88 -10.42 14.11 17.29
C ARG A 88 -11.40 12.94 17.47
N GLN A 89 -11.00 11.84 18.12
CA GLN A 89 -11.78 10.62 18.31
C GLN A 89 -12.24 9.99 16.99
N LEU A 90 -11.46 10.18 15.92
CA LEU A 90 -11.70 9.55 14.64
C LEU A 90 -11.02 8.19 14.61
N MET A 91 -11.79 7.16 14.25
CA MET A 91 -11.26 5.81 14.03
C MET A 91 -10.54 5.72 12.71
N TRP A 92 -9.53 4.86 12.66
CA TRP A 92 -8.79 4.60 11.43
C TRP A 92 -8.45 3.12 11.30
N GLY A 93 -8.16 2.71 10.07
CA GLY A 93 -7.76 1.35 9.74
C GLY A 93 -6.89 1.28 8.50
N VAL A 94 -6.42 0.09 8.19
CA VAL A 94 -5.56 -0.21 7.03
C VAL A 94 -6.24 -1.21 6.12
N VAL A 95 -6.25 -0.92 4.83
CA VAL A 95 -6.69 -1.84 3.77
C VAL A 95 -5.60 -1.95 2.72
N THR A 96 -5.10 -3.14 2.49
CA THR A 96 -4.00 -3.39 1.56
C THR A 96 -4.24 -4.64 0.71
N ASN A 97 -3.72 -4.63 -0.53
CA ASN A 97 -3.64 -5.86 -1.35
C ASN A 97 -2.42 -6.72 -1.01
N LYS A 98 -1.57 -6.24 -0.08
CA LYS A 98 -0.44 -7.02 0.43
C LYS A 98 -0.95 -8.24 1.17
N SER A 99 -0.33 -9.40 0.94
CA SER A 99 -0.65 -10.66 1.61
C SER A 99 -0.54 -10.54 3.15
N ALA A 100 -1.37 -11.29 3.86
CA ALA A 100 -1.30 -11.45 5.31
C ALA A 100 0.10 -11.89 5.77
N ARG A 101 0.77 -12.75 4.99
CA ARG A 101 2.15 -13.18 5.17
C ARG A 101 3.12 -12.03 5.48
N PHE A 102 2.87 -10.86 4.89
CA PHE A 102 3.73 -9.67 5.08
C PHE A 102 3.04 -8.59 5.91
N THR A 103 1.72 -8.47 5.79
CA THR A 103 0.98 -7.41 6.49
C THR A 103 1.03 -7.60 8.00
N GLU A 104 0.82 -8.84 8.48
CA GLU A 104 0.81 -9.13 9.90
C GLU A 104 2.15 -8.84 10.60
N PRO A 105 3.30 -9.35 10.10
CA PRO A 105 4.58 -9.02 10.71
C PRO A 105 4.93 -7.52 10.65
N LEU A 106 4.60 -6.84 9.53
CA LEU A 106 4.84 -5.40 9.39
C LEU A 106 4.02 -4.59 10.40
N THR A 107 2.73 -4.88 10.52
CA THR A 107 1.86 -4.17 11.48
C THR A 107 2.24 -4.45 12.92
N PHE A 108 2.68 -5.68 13.22
CA PHE A 108 3.19 -6.03 14.55
C PHE A 108 4.50 -5.29 14.89
N ALA A 109 5.41 -5.18 13.93
CA ALA A 109 6.72 -4.56 14.15
C ALA A 109 6.67 -3.02 14.24
N MET A 110 5.62 -2.38 13.71
CA MET A 110 5.52 -0.93 13.64
C MET A 110 4.49 -0.39 14.65
N PRO A 111 4.92 0.33 15.71
CA PRO A 111 4.03 0.84 16.77
C PRO A 111 2.88 1.73 16.25
N LEU A 112 3.05 2.34 15.07
CA LEU A 112 2.01 3.13 14.41
C LEU A 112 0.68 2.39 14.34
N PHE A 113 0.70 1.09 14.04
CA PHE A 113 -0.51 0.29 13.82
C PHE A 113 -1.22 -0.16 15.10
N ALA A 114 -0.62 0.04 16.29
CA ALA A 114 -1.21 -0.36 17.57
C ALA A 114 -2.58 0.31 17.85
N THR A 115 -2.86 1.44 17.20
CA THR A 115 -4.12 2.18 17.36
C THR A 115 -5.08 2.01 16.18
N ALA A 116 -4.72 1.21 15.18
CA ALA A 116 -5.61 0.89 14.07
C ALA A 116 -6.76 0.00 14.53
N GLY A 117 -8.00 0.44 14.33
CA GLY A 117 -9.19 -0.32 14.71
C GLY A 117 -9.56 -1.42 13.71
N ALA A 118 -9.00 -1.39 12.50
CA ALA A 118 -9.18 -2.44 11.49
C ALA A 118 -7.91 -2.64 10.66
N GLY A 119 -7.63 -3.90 10.30
CA GLY A 119 -6.59 -4.30 9.36
C GLY A 119 -7.17 -5.33 8.38
N VAL A 120 -7.10 -5.03 7.08
CA VAL A 120 -7.61 -5.88 5.99
C VAL A 120 -6.47 -6.11 5.00
N SER A 121 -6.03 -7.36 4.86
CA SER A 121 -4.99 -7.80 3.93
C SER A 121 -5.58 -8.31 2.62
N GLY A 122 -4.71 -8.73 1.69
CA GLY A 122 -5.11 -9.18 0.35
C GLY A 122 -6.03 -10.41 0.34
N GLU A 123 -5.96 -11.25 1.36
CA GLU A 123 -6.77 -12.47 1.50
C GLU A 123 -7.91 -12.33 2.51
N SER A 124 -8.11 -11.17 3.15
CA SER A 124 -9.16 -10.97 4.15
C SER A 124 -10.57 -11.03 3.56
N THR A 125 -10.70 -10.83 2.25
CA THR A 125 -11.96 -10.90 1.50
C THR A 125 -11.77 -11.69 0.21
N PRO A 126 -12.85 -12.23 -0.41
CA PRO A 126 -12.74 -12.99 -1.67
C PRO A 126 -12.16 -12.19 -2.84
N HIS A 127 -12.22 -10.88 -2.77
CA HIS A 127 -11.77 -9.98 -3.84
C HIS A 127 -10.87 -8.87 -3.27
N ALA A 128 -9.73 -8.64 -3.91
CA ALA A 128 -8.83 -7.54 -3.60
C ALA A 128 -9.26 -6.24 -4.31
N LYS A 129 -8.73 -5.08 -3.92
CA LYS A 129 -8.91 -3.82 -4.65
C LYS A 129 -8.47 -3.99 -6.11
N PRO A 130 -9.25 -3.51 -7.09
CA PRO A 130 -10.26 -2.45 -7.06
C PRO A 130 -11.68 -2.85 -6.63
N HIS A 131 -11.93 -4.11 -6.23
CA HIS A 131 -13.25 -4.49 -5.70
C HIS A 131 -13.50 -3.81 -4.34
N PRO A 132 -14.75 -3.35 -4.03
CA PRO A 132 -15.04 -2.64 -2.78
C PRO A 132 -15.01 -3.51 -1.51
N ALA A 133 -15.07 -4.84 -1.64
CA ALA A 133 -15.18 -5.75 -0.50
C ALA A 133 -14.17 -5.50 0.63
N PRO A 134 -12.86 -5.26 0.38
CA PRO A 134 -11.91 -4.99 1.46
C PRO A 134 -12.23 -3.72 2.26
N LEU A 135 -12.75 -2.70 1.59
CA LEU A 135 -13.10 -1.43 2.23
C LEU A 135 -14.38 -1.55 3.06
N LEU A 136 -15.38 -2.26 2.52
CA LEU A 136 -16.62 -2.57 3.23
C LEU A 136 -16.35 -3.43 4.47
N GLU A 137 -15.44 -4.40 4.37
CA GLU A 137 -14.98 -5.21 5.51
C GLU A 137 -14.31 -4.35 6.58
N ALA A 138 -13.42 -3.42 6.18
CA ALA A 138 -12.79 -2.50 7.13
C ALA A 138 -13.81 -1.60 7.84
N ALA A 139 -14.77 -1.02 7.11
CA ALA A 139 -15.85 -0.22 7.70
C ALA A 139 -16.69 -1.04 8.68
N SER A 140 -17.03 -2.29 8.31
CA SER A 140 -17.74 -3.22 9.18
C SER A 140 -17.00 -3.51 10.48
N ARG A 141 -15.69 -3.79 10.42
CA ARG A 141 -14.84 -4.00 11.60
C ARG A 141 -14.77 -2.78 12.52
N LEU A 142 -14.84 -1.58 11.93
CA LEU A 142 -14.90 -0.33 12.68
C LEU A 142 -16.30 0.00 13.20
N GLY A 143 -17.35 -0.71 12.78
CA GLY A 143 -18.74 -0.42 13.12
C GLY A 143 -19.26 0.86 12.48
N LEU A 144 -18.74 1.24 11.30
CA LEU A 144 -19.04 2.49 10.61
C LEU A 144 -19.82 2.25 9.31
N ASN A 145 -20.69 3.20 8.95
CA ASN A 145 -21.27 3.24 7.62
C ASN A 145 -20.23 3.72 6.60
N PRO A 146 -20.12 3.07 5.42
CA PRO A 146 -19.15 3.46 4.39
C PRO A 146 -19.27 4.92 3.94
N ASP A 147 -20.49 5.49 3.85
CA ASP A 147 -20.74 6.87 3.48
C ASP A 147 -20.15 7.91 4.46
N ARG A 148 -19.78 7.48 5.67
CA ARG A 148 -19.09 8.29 6.69
C ARG A 148 -17.58 8.02 6.76
N CYS A 149 -17.06 7.26 5.82
CA CYS A 149 -15.65 6.91 5.75
C CYS A 149 -14.96 7.63 4.60
N ILE A 150 -13.68 7.93 4.80
CA ILE A 150 -12.79 8.42 3.75
C ILE A 150 -11.73 7.35 3.51
N TYR A 151 -11.56 6.97 2.25
CA TYR A 151 -10.47 6.10 1.83
C TYR A 151 -9.36 6.91 1.17
N VAL A 152 -8.14 6.80 1.70
CA VAL A 152 -6.93 7.47 1.17
C VAL A 152 -6.04 6.42 0.53
N GLY A 153 -5.67 6.61 -0.72
CA GLY A 153 -4.81 5.68 -1.45
C GLY A 153 -3.94 6.34 -2.51
N ASP A 154 -2.91 5.64 -2.93
CA ASP A 154 -1.89 6.10 -3.87
C ASP A 154 -1.89 5.33 -5.20
N ASP A 155 -2.95 4.56 -5.46
CA ASP A 155 -3.13 3.76 -6.66
C ASP A 155 -4.55 3.96 -7.21
N HIS A 156 -4.72 3.95 -8.53
CA HIS A 156 -6.04 4.07 -9.17
C HIS A 156 -7.04 3.03 -8.64
N ARG A 157 -6.57 1.81 -8.31
CA ARG A 157 -7.40 0.74 -7.72
C ARG A 157 -8.01 1.14 -6.38
N ASP A 158 -7.34 2.00 -5.62
CA ASP A 158 -7.82 2.50 -4.33
C ASP A 158 -9.04 3.41 -4.52
N ILE A 159 -8.94 4.29 -5.49
CA ILE A 159 -10.02 5.24 -5.79
C ILE A 159 -11.23 4.52 -6.35
N VAL A 160 -11.03 3.58 -7.27
CA VAL A 160 -12.10 2.74 -7.82
C VAL A 160 -12.81 1.96 -6.70
N ALA A 161 -12.06 1.32 -5.81
CA ALA A 161 -12.63 0.57 -4.69
C ALA A 161 -13.40 1.47 -3.71
N GLY A 162 -12.85 2.66 -3.39
CA GLY A 162 -13.48 3.62 -2.49
C GLY A 162 -14.79 4.17 -3.03
N LEU A 163 -14.82 4.57 -4.30
CA LEU A 163 -16.03 5.02 -4.99
C LEU A 163 -17.10 3.92 -5.03
N ALA A 164 -16.69 2.68 -5.37
CA ALA A 164 -17.59 1.54 -5.41
C ALA A 164 -18.12 1.13 -4.02
N ALA A 165 -17.37 1.44 -2.95
CA ALA A 165 -17.80 1.24 -1.57
C ALA A 165 -18.73 2.36 -1.03
N GLY A 166 -18.93 3.44 -1.80
CA GLY A 166 -19.71 4.61 -1.36
C GLY A 166 -18.97 5.50 -0.35
N MET A 167 -17.62 5.43 -0.31
CA MET A 167 -16.79 6.23 0.59
C MET A 167 -16.35 7.55 -0.06
N GLY A 168 -15.99 8.55 0.76
CA GLY A 168 -15.16 9.65 0.31
C GLY A 168 -13.80 9.11 -0.14
N THR A 169 -13.24 9.62 -1.26
CA THR A 169 -11.97 9.15 -1.79
C THR A 169 -10.95 10.26 -1.92
N VAL A 170 -9.72 9.99 -1.50
CA VAL A 170 -8.60 10.94 -1.54
C VAL A 170 -7.39 10.26 -2.19
N ALA A 171 -6.90 10.83 -3.27
CA ALA A 171 -5.68 10.36 -3.93
C ALA A 171 -4.45 11.01 -3.26
N ALA A 172 -3.50 10.18 -2.82
CA ALA A 172 -2.28 10.59 -2.14
C ALA A 172 -1.09 10.57 -3.11
N THR A 173 -0.54 11.74 -3.45
CA THR A 173 0.56 11.86 -4.44
C THR A 173 1.93 11.51 -3.87
N TYR A 174 2.06 11.38 -2.57
CA TYR A 174 3.32 11.03 -1.89
C TYR A 174 3.62 9.52 -1.88
N GLY A 175 2.72 8.69 -2.43
CA GLY A 175 2.89 7.24 -2.53
C GLY A 175 3.65 6.78 -3.78
N TYR A 176 3.28 5.62 -4.33
CA TYR A 176 4.04 4.99 -5.43
C TYR A 176 3.55 5.33 -6.83
N LEU A 177 2.31 5.72 -7.02
CA LEU A 177 1.63 6.20 -8.23
C LEU A 177 1.80 5.36 -9.51
N GLY A 178 2.85 4.55 -9.65
CA GLY A 178 3.24 3.88 -10.89
C GLY A 178 3.91 4.82 -11.90
N ASP A 179 4.37 4.28 -13.04
CA ASP A 179 5.21 5.01 -14.00
C ASP A 179 4.49 6.11 -14.80
N ARG A 180 3.16 6.08 -14.89
CA ARG A 180 2.37 6.97 -15.77
C ARG A 180 1.07 7.40 -15.14
N ALA A 181 0.98 7.41 -13.82
CA ALA A 181 -0.25 7.73 -13.14
C ALA A 181 -0.39 9.25 -12.98
N ASP A 182 -1.52 9.78 -13.42
CA ASP A 182 -1.97 11.13 -13.09
C ASP A 182 -3.13 11.04 -12.09
N PRO A 183 -2.88 11.25 -10.77
CA PRO A 183 -3.91 11.14 -9.73
C PRO A 183 -5.10 12.08 -9.94
N LEU A 184 -4.92 13.17 -10.67
CA LEU A 184 -6.02 14.11 -11.00
C LEU A 184 -7.07 13.49 -11.92
N GLN A 185 -6.71 12.44 -12.66
CA GLN A 185 -7.61 11.76 -13.59
C GLN A 185 -8.30 10.53 -12.97
N TRP A 186 -8.00 10.18 -11.73
CA TRP A 186 -8.58 8.99 -11.08
C TRP A 186 -10.02 9.17 -10.63
N GLY A 187 -10.55 10.39 -10.64
CA GLY A 187 -11.92 10.69 -10.19
C GLY A 187 -12.08 10.69 -8.68
N ALA A 188 -11.01 10.84 -7.93
CA ALA A 188 -11.07 11.02 -6.48
C ALA A 188 -11.77 12.34 -6.11
N HIS A 189 -12.43 12.37 -4.95
CA HIS A 189 -13.07 13.59 -4.44
C HIS A 189 -12.07 14.67 -4.07
N ALA A 190 -10.85 14.28 -3.69
CA ALA A 190 -9.73 15.19 -3.44
C ALA A 190 -8.38 14.55 -3.76
N VAL A 191 -7.37 15.39 -3.95
CA VAL A 191 -5.96 15.00 -4.10
C VAL A 191 -5.15 15.72 -3.04
N ILE A 192 -4.25 14.99 -2.37
CA ILE A 192 -3.36 15.53 -1.33
C ILE A 192 -1.91 15.24 -1.65
N ASN A 193 -1.02 16.18 -1.33
CA ASN A 193 0.41 16.04 -1.56
C ASN A 193 1.20 15.71 -0.27
N SER A 194 0.52 15.80 0.86
CA SER A 194 1.05 15.46 2.18
C SER A 194 -0.04 14.78 3.01
N PRO A 195 0.30 13.84 3.91
CA PRO A 195 -0.66 13.25 4.84
C PRO A 195 -1.43 14.31 5.65
N LEU A 196 -0.78 15.42 6.02
CA LEU A 196 -1.40 16.47 6.83
C LEU A 196 -2.46 17.29 6.08
N ASP A 197 -2.45 17.29 4.75
CA ASP A 197 -3.49 17.94 3.95
C ASP A 197 -4.88 17.33 4.22
N LEU A 198 -4.91 16.04 4.63
CA LEU A 198 -6.17 15.38 5.01
C LEU A 198 -6.87 16.11 6.17
N LEU A 199 -6.13 16.67 7.12
CA LEU A 199 -6.71 17.40 8.25
C LEU A 199 -7.51 18.61 7.80
N GLN A 200 -7.05 19.30 6.74
CA GLN A 200 -7.76 20.46 6.18
C GLN A 200 -9.06 20.05 5.46
N LEU A 201 -9.09 18.84 4.86
CA LEU A 201 -10.30 18.31 4.26
C LEU A 201 -11.34 17.97 5.33
N LEU A 202 -10.89 17.38 6.46
CA LEU A 202 -11.77 17.01 7.58
C LEU A 202 -12.37 18.23 8.31
N GLU A 203 -11.77 19.40 8.20
CA GLU A 203 -12.30 20.64 8.78
C GLU A 203 -13.41 21.29 7.94
N LYS A 204 -13.53 20.88 6.68
CA LYS A 204 -14.51 21.41 5.72
C LYS A 204 -15.71 20.48 5.50
N ALA A 205 -15.63 19.25 6.02
CA ALA A 205 -16.67 18.23 5.90
C ALA A 205 -17.65 18.26 7.08
#